data_ed3dbd754dfb11257fab9dc4d20b1b11
#
_entry.id   ed3dbd754dfb11257fab9dc4d20b1b11
#
_cell.length_a   1.000
_cell.length_b   1.000
_cell.length_c   1.000
_cell.angle_alpha   90.00
_cell.angle_beta   90.00
_cell.angle_gamma   90.00
#
_symmetry.space_group_name_H-M   'P 1'
#
loop_
_entity.id
_entity.type
_entity.pdbx_description
1 polymer ?
#
loop_
_entity_poly.entity_id
_entity_poly.type
_entity_poly.pdbx_seq_one_letter_code
_entity_poly.pdbx_strand_id
1 'polypeptide(L)'
;MGANDAMDPKLSFRMRGRTVRDGWIADLWLLVTPTKRRADCVQPHFRATSAQAILKNLGWRFCSVAKLVFGMNQSLDGYVDHLEMRPGPALYRHFIEQMRDLTGSVYGRRMYEVMRIWDEDRPEWGAEQRDFAAAWRSQPKWVVSRSLKSVGPNATLVADDIEAVIRGLKAELVGEIDVAGPDLARNLTDLGLIDEYRLYLHPVVLGRGKPFFAGPRPPLRLVASDLIGEDVIRLTYVPA
;
A
#
# COMPACT_ATOMS: atom_id res chain seq x y z
N MET A 1 30.04 4.58 47.23
CA MET A 1 30.93 3.72 46.45
C MET A 1 30.20 3.39 45.19
N GLY A 2 30.24 4.05 44.08
CA GLY A 2 31.33 4.60 43.25
C GLY A 2 31.71 3.60 42.18
N ALA A 3 31.15 3.67 40.98
CA ALA A 3 31.80 3.24 39.81
C ALA A 3 31.23 4.02 38.60
N ASN A 4 31.97 5.06 38.21
CA ASN A 4 31.89 5.71 36.93
C ASN A 4 32.44 4.75 35.88
N ASP A 5 31.66 4.39 34.88
CA ASP A 5 32.21 3.83 33.62
C ASP A 5 32.32 4.95 32.60
N ALA A 6 33.55 5.36 32.42
CA ALA A 6 33.98 6.35 31.45
C ALA A 6 33.85 5.79 30.03
N MET A 7 33.14 6.52 29.16
CA MET A 7 33.15 6.29 27.73
C MET A 7 34.56 6.46 27.17
N ASP A 8 35.02 5.46 26.43
CA ASP A 8 36.27 5.48 25.65
C ASP A 8 36.13 6.45 24.44
N PRO A 9 36.96 7.50 24.33
CA PRO A 9 36.83 8.52 23.29
C PRO A 9 37.55 8.18 21.95
N LYS A 10 37.80 6.90 21.64
CA LYS A 10 38.62 6.52 20.48
C LYS A 10 37.93 5.66 19.43
N LEU A 11 36.72 5.98 19.03
CA LEU A 11 36.17 5.50 17.78
C LEU A 11 36.04 6.65 16.78
N SER A 12 37.20 7.16 16.33
CA SER A 12 37.27 8.08 15.19
C SER A 12 37.22 7.25 13.90
N PHE A 13 36.10 7.30 13.22
CA PHE A 13 35.92 6.74 11.89
C PHE A 13 36.61 7.67 10.86
N ARG A 14 37.75 7.25 10.32
CA ARG A 14 38.47 7.97 9.28
C ARG A 14 38.00 7.49 7.91
N MET A 15 37.10 8.22 7.25
CA MET A 15 36.85 8.04 5.83
C MET A 15 37.98 8.68 5.02
N ARG A 16 38.61 7.90 4.15
CA ARG A 16 39.58 8.45 3.18
C ARG A 16 38.87 9.26 2.12
N GLY A 17 39.10 10.56 2.15
CA GLY A 17 39.06 11.44 0.98
C GLY A 17 37.69 11.82 0.46
N ARG A 18 36.93 12.64 1.20
CA ARG A 18 36.12 13.77 0.69
C ARG A 18 35.47 14.49 1.87
N THR A 19 35.76 15.78 1.99
CA THR A 19 35.08 16.70 2.91
C THR A 19 33.67 16.93 2.40
N VAL A 20 32.66 16.46 3.14
CA VAL A 20 31.25 16.82 2.93
C VAL A 20 30.92 17.90 3.95
N ARG A 21 30.50 19.06 3.47
CA ARG A 21 30.17 20.23 4.28
C ARG A 21 29.00 19.92 5.23
N ASP A 22 29.16 20.41 6.43
CA ASP A 22 28.33 20.30 7.59
C ASP A 22 26.86 20.69 7.34
N GLY A 23 25.94 19.85 7.73
CA GLY A 23 24.51 20.14 7.78
C GLY A 23 23.58 18.92 7.80
N TRP A 24 24.03 17.78 7.28
CA TRP A 24 23.17 16.59 7.12
C TRP A 24 23.50 15.43 8.06
N ILE A 25 24.55 15.54 8.84
CA ILE A 25 25.03 14.47 9.73
C ILE A 25 24.37 14.51 11.10
N ALA A 26 23.88 15.65 11.55
CA ALA A 26 23.25 15.81 12.84
C ALA A 26 21.93 15.04 12.94
N ASP A 27 21.13 14.99 11.85
CA ASP A 27 19.85 14.30 11.84
C ASP A 27 19.99 12.75 11.74
N LEU A 28 21.14 12.28 11.25
CA LEU A 28 21.43 10.85 11.18
C LEU A 28 21.86 10.26 12.53
N TRP A 29 22.39 11.09 13.43
CA TRP A 29 22.92 10.66 14.74
C TRP A 29 21.83 10.39 15.80
N LEU A 30 20.66 11.01 15.64
CA LEU A 30 19.50 10.80 16.53
C LEU A 30 18.77 9.49 16.28
N LEU A 31 19.10 8.77 15.19
CA LEU A 31 18.43 7.51 14.80
C LEU A 31 19.24 6.25 15.13
N VAL A 32 20.44 6.38 15.73
CA VAL A 32 21.33 5.24 15.98
C VAL A 32 21.81 5.21 17.43
N THR A 33 20.91 4.84 18.35
CA THR A 33 21.32 4.30 19.65
C THR A 33 20.98 2.82 19.70
N PRO A 34 21.95 1.90 19.84
CA PRO A 34 21.65 0.49 19.94
C PRO A 34 21.20 0.12 21.34
N THR A 35 19.89 0.05 21.55
CA THR A 35 19.35 -0.69 22.70
C THR A 35 19.11 -2.14 22.26
N LYS A 36 19.83 -3.06 22.90
CA LYS A 36 19.65 -4.50 22.78
C LYS A 36 18.24 -4.91 23.23
N ARG A 37 17.29 -4.96 22.31
CA ARG A 37 16.09 -5.82 22.37
C ARG A 37 15.43 -5.84 20.99
N ARG A 38 15.18 -7.04 20.43
CA ARG A 38 14.41 -7.39 19.19
C ARG A 38 14.38 -6.29 18.13
N ALA A 39 14.84 -6.65 16.94
CA ALA A 39 14.91 -5.80 15.77
C ALA A 39 13.63 -4.97 15.56
N ASP A 40 13.62 -3.74 16.04
CA ASP A 40 12.61 -2.75 15.69
C ASP A 40 12.93 -2.25 14.29
N CYS A 41 12.04 -2.58 13.36
CA CYS A 41 12.12 -2.16 11.98
C CYS A 41 11.86 -0.66 11.89
N VAL A 42 12.86 0.14 11.60
CA VAL A 42 12.69 1.58 11.37
C VAL A 42 12.11 1.78 9.98
N GLN A 43 10.90 2.32 9.87
CA GLN A 43 10.28 2.72 8.60
C GLN A 43 10.78 4.13 8.22
N PRO A 44 11.56 4.30 7.16
CA PRO A 44 11.90 5.63 6.67
C PRO A 44 10.78 6.19 5.79
N HIS A 45 10.20 7.31 6.18
CA HIS A 45 9.31 8.12 5.35
C HIS A 45 10.11 8.98 4.36
N PHE A 46 10.89 8.36 3.48
CA PHE A 46 11.64 9.07 2.45
C PHE A 46 11.36 8.48 1.06
N ARG A 47 11.17 9.39 0.08
CA ARG A 47 11.14 9.01 -1.33
C ARG A 47 12.48 8.36 -1.69
N ALA A 48 12.43 7.11 -2.12
CA ALA A 48 13.59 6.30 -2.42
C ALA A 48 14.26 6.78 -3.70
N THR A 49 15.55 7.15 -3.65
CA THR A 49 16.38 6.98 -4.86
C THR A 49 17.88 6.80 -4.62
N SER A 50 18.50 7.41 -3.65
CA SER A 50 19.96 7.30 -3.51
C SER A 50 20.43 6.74 -2.16
N ALA A 51 19.71 7.01 -1.09
CA ALA A 51 20.07 6.57 0.26
C ALA A 51 19.92 5.05 0.44
N GLN A 52 18.91 4.42 -0.15
CA GLN A 52 18.67 2.97 -0.04
C GLN A 52 19.77 2.14 -0.74
N ALA A 53 20.28 2.62 -1.88
CA ALA A 53 21.38 1.95 -2.58
C ALA A 53 22.69 1.99 -1.78
N ILE A 54 22.98 3.10 -1.11
CA ILE A 54 24.18 3.28 -0.30
C ILE A 54 24.12 2.39 0.96
N LEU A 55 22.96 2.30 1.59
CA LEU A 55 22.78 1.53 2.82
C LEU A 55 22.70 0.03 2.55
N LYS A 56 22.20 -0.40 1.39
CA LYS A 56 22.27 -1.79 0.93
C LYS A 56 23.72 -2.28 0.77
N ASN A 57 24.61 -1.41 0.27
CA ASN A 57 26.04 -1.72 0.14
C ASN A 57 26.79 -1.78 1.50
N LEU A 58 26.19 -1.26 2.56
CA LEU A 58 26.72 -1.32 3.93
C LEU A 58 26.20 -2.54 4.72
N GLY A 59 25.49 -3.46 4.07
CA GLY A 59 24.98 -4.68 4.71
C GLY A 59 23.76 -4.48 5.64
N TRP A 60 23.14 -3.31 5.62
CA TRP A 60 21.94 -3.04 6.38
C TRP A 60 20.73 -3.70 5.69
N ARG A 61 20.12 -4.66 6.35
CA ARG A 61 18.84 -5.21 5.93
C ARG A 61 17.74 -4.25 6.39
N PHE A 62 17.20 -3.45 5.46
CA PHE A 62 15.93 -2.80 5.71
C PHE A 62 14.86 -3.88 5.68
N CYS A 63 14.11 -4.01 6.75
CA CYS A 63 12.82 -4.66 6.70
C CYS A 63 11.87 -3.76 5.89
N SER A 64 11.92 -3.85 4.58
CA SER A 64 10.91 -3.21 3.74
C SER A 64 9.69 -4.11 3.73
N VAL A 65 8.72 -3.78 4.57
CA VAL A 65 7.43 -4.46 4.60
C VAL A 65 6.49 -3.65 3.71
N ALA A 66 5.96 -4.27 2.67
CA ALA A 66 4.96 -3.60 1.86
C ALA A 66 3.69 -3.37 2.69
N LYS A 67 3.04 -2.20 2.49
CA LYS A 67 1.74 -1.90 3.05
C LYS A 67 0.65 -2.61 2.28
N LEU A 68 -0.29 -3.25 2.99
CA LEU A 68 -1.52 -3.76 2.41
C LEU A 68 -2.63 -2.72 2.61
N VAL A 69 -3.14 -2.16 1.53
CA VAL A 69 -4.09 -1.04 1.54
C VAL A 69 -5.42 -1.50 0.96
N PHE A 70 -6.51 -1.30 1.70
CA PHE A 70 -7.85 -1.50 1.18
C PHE A 70 -8.50 -0.14 0.89
N GLY A 71 -8.72 0.15 -0.40
CA GLY A 71 -9.35 1.38 -0.86
C GLY A 71 -10.52 1.11 -1.78
N MET A 72 -11.66 1.79 -1.57
CA MET A 72 -12.82 1.71 -2.47
C MET A 72 -13.65 2.97 -2.48
N ASN A 73 -14.31 3.22 -3.61
CA ASN A 73 -15.40 4.16 -3.71
C ASN A 73 -16.56 3.72 -2.82
N GLN A 74 -17.14 4.66 -2.09
CA GLN A 74 -18.20 4.43 -1.13
C GLN A 74 -19.24 5.55 -1.18
N SER A 75 -20.51 5.20 -1.08
CA SER A 75 -21.60 6.14 -0.87
C SER A 75 -21.59 6.72 0.56
N LEU A 76 -22.30 7.81 0.79
CA LEU A 76 -22.42 8.44 2.12
C LEU A 76 -23.01 7.48 3.17
N ASP A 77 -23.86 6.57 2.75
CA ASP A 77 -24.48 5.56 3.60
C ASP A 77 -23.69 4.22 3.69
N GLY A 78 -22.44 4.21 3.19
CA GLY A 78 -21.46 3.15 3.49
C GLY A 78 -21.45 1.97 2.51
N TYR A 79 -22.07 2.07 1.36
CA TYR A 79 -22.12 0.99 0.38
C TYR A 79 -21.11 1.19 -0.75
N VAL A 80 -20.60 0.08 -1.27
CA VAL A 80 -19.66 0.03 -2.41
C VAL A 80 -20.37 -0.61 -3.59
N ASP A 81 -20.48 0.15 -4.70
CA ASP A 81 -20.98 -0.35 -5.97
C ASP A 81 -20.17 0.28 -7.10
N HIS A 82 -19.50 -0.58 -7.88
CA HIS A 82 -18.60 -0.13 -8.93
C HIS A 82 -19.33 0.57 -10.10
N LEU A 83 -20.60 0.28 -10.30
CA LEU A 83 -21.38 0.80 -11.43
C LEU A 83 -22.09 2.12 -11.12
N GLU A 84 -22.43 2.33 -9.86
CA GLU A 84 -23.23 3.49 -9.43
C GLU A 84 -22.37 4.74 -9.14
N MET A 85 -21.08 4.55 -8.85
CA MET A 85 -20.16 5.63 -8.52
C MET A 85 -19.11 5.80 -9.62
N ARG A 86 -19.44 6.61 -10.62
CA ARG A 86 -18.51 6.90 -11.73
C ARG A 86 -17.52 7.97 -11.30
N PRO A 87 -16.20 7.72 -11.43
CA PRO A 87 -15.20 8.71 -11.11
C PRO A 87 -15.25 9.89 -12.09
N GLY A 88 -15.27 11.11 -11.58
CA GLY A 88 -15.00 12.30 -12.38
C GLY A 88 -13.53 12.34 -12.85
N PRO A 89 -13.18 13.27 -13.77
CA PRO A 89 -11.83 13.30 -14.37
C PRO A 89 -10.69 13.41 -13.36
N ALA A 90 -10.86 14.16 -12.28
CA ALA A 90 -9.84 14.33 -11.26
C ALA A 90 -9.62 13.02 -10.47
N LEU A 91 -10.69 12.36 -10.06
CA LEU A 91 -10.61 11.06 -9.36
C LEU A 91 -10.08 9.97 -10.27
N TYR A 92 -10.43 10.01 -11.56
CA TYR A 92 -9.92 9.03 -12.53
C TYR A 92 -8.40 9.15 -12.70
N ARG A 93 -7.89 10.37 -12.86
CA ARG A 93 -6.42 10.63 -12.88
C ARG A 93 -5.75 10.18 -11.60
N HIS A 94 -6.36 10.46 -10.43
CA HIS A 94 -5.85 9.99 -9.15
C HIS A 94 -5.70 8.45 -9.12
N PHE A 95 -6.68 7.71 -9.63
CA PHE A 95 -6.60 6.26 -9.70
C PHE A 95 -5.54 5.76 -10.71
N ILE A 96 -5.33 6.46 -11.82
CA ILE A 96 -4.25 6.14 -12.76
C ILE A 96 -2.88 6.29 -12.09
N GLU A 97 -2.67 7.41 -11.38
CA GLU A 97 -1.42 7.67 -10.66
C GLU A 97 -1.22 6.65 -9.54
N GLN A 98 -2.24 6.42 -8.72
CA GLN A 98 -2.21 5.39 -7.68
C GLN A 98 -1.85 4.02 -8.26
N MET A 99 -2.49 3.61 -9.35
CA MET A 99 -2.23 2.31 -9.99
C MET A 99 -0.77 2.21 -10.46
N ARG A 100 -0.16 3.29 -10.95
CA ARG A 100 1.25 3.32 -11.37
C ARG A 100 2.23 3.18 -10.19
N ASP A 101 1.85 3.70 -9.02
CA ASP A 101 2.69 3.70 -7.82
C ASP A 101 2.58 2.39 -7.01
N LEU A 102 1.56 1.57 -7.26
CA LEU A 102 1.40 0.28 -6.59
C LEU A 102 2.51 -0.70 -6.96
N THR A 103 2.91 -1.50 -6.00
CA THR A 103 3.80 -2.65 -6.23
C THR A 103 3.06 -3.86 -6.76
N GLY A 104 1.75 -3.93 -6.52
CA GLY A 104 0.86 -4.96 -7.03
C GLY A 104 -0.52 -4.89 -6.40
N SER A 105 -1.41 -5.80 -6.79
CA SER A 105 -2.79 -5.82 -6.30
C SER A 105 -3.28 -7.22 -6.00
N VAL A 106 -4.04 -7.36 -4.92
CA VAL A 106 -4.69 -8.62 -4.52
C VAL A 106 -6.18 -8.51 -4.77
N TYR A 107 -6.71 -9.33 -5.65
CA TYR A 107 -8.10 -9.31 -6.08
C TYR A 107 -8.91 -10.45 -5.49
N GLY A 108 -10.10 -10.16 -4.98
CA GLY A 108 -11.14 -11.17 -4.87
C GLY A 108 -11.71 -11.53 -6.25
N ARG A 109 -12.17 -12.77 -6.44
CA ARG A 109 -12.65 -13.28 -7.73
C ARG A 109 -13.58 -12.32 -8.47
N ARG A 110 -14.66 -11.86 -7.81
CA ARG A 110 -15.66 -10.99 -8.47
C ARG A 110 -15.07 -9.67 -8.95
N MET A 111 -14.23 -9.05 -8.13
CA MET A 111 -13.58 -7.80 -8.51
C MET A 111 -12.59 -8.00 -9.63
N TYR A 112 -11.85 -9.11 -9.63
CA TYR A 112 -10.98 -9.47 -10.73
C TYR A 112 -11.75 -9.67 -12.04
N GLU A 113 -12.87 -10.38 -11.99
CA GLU A 113 -13.73 -10.59 -13.17
C GLU A 113 -14.24 -9.27 -13.77
N VAL A 114 -14.57 -8.28 -12.93
CA VAL A 114 -14.93 -6.91 -13.37
C VAL A 114 -13.75 -6.20 -14.00
N MET A 115 -12.58 -6.27 -13.37
CA MET A 115 -11.38 -5.54 -13.80
C MET A 115 -10.70 -6.13 -15.03
N ARG A 116 -10.97 -7.38 -15.39
CA ARG A 116 -10.42 -8.04 -16.57
C ARG A 116 -10.72 -7.33 -17.89
N ILE A 117 -11.72 -6.45 -17.91
CA ILE A 117 -11.99 -5.58 -19.07
C ILE A 117 -10.73 -4.82 -19.54
N TRP A 118 -9.81 -4.53 -18.61
CA TRP A 118 -8.60 -3.78 -18.87
C TRP A 118 -7.45 -4.62 -19.47
N ASP A 119 -7.62 -5.95 -19.56
CA ASP A 119 -6.67 -6.83 -20.25
C ASP A 119 -6.69 -6.65 -21.78
N GLU A 120 -7.83 -6.15 -22.33
CA GLU A 120 -8.07 -5.98 -23.75
C GLU A 120 -7.96 -4.51 -24.15
N ASP A 121 -7.52 -4.24 -25.38
CA ASP A 121 -7.64 -2.91 -25.96
C ASP A 121 -9.02 -2.76 -26.61
N ARG A 122 -9.67 -1.63 -26.36
CA ARG A 122 -10.98 -1.32 -26.95
C ARG A 122 -10.90 -0.03 -27.78
N PRO A 123 -11.33 -0.06 -29.05
CA PRO A 123 -11.25 1.09 -29.95
C PRO A 123 -11.96 2.33 -29.41
N GLU A 124 -13.07 2.14 -28.66
CA GLU A 124 -13.89 3.19 -28.10
C GLU A 124 -13.25 3.93 -26.90
N TRP A 125 -12.13 3.43 -26.36
CA TRP A 125 -11.49 4.04 -25.19
C TRP A 125 -10.77 5.34 -25.54
N GLY A 126 -10.99 6.36 -24.71
CA GLY A 126 -10.20 7.58 -24.69
C GLY A 126 -8.79 7.39 -24.13
N ALA A 127 -8.01 8.47 -24.14
CA ALA A 127 -6.62 8.44 -23.67
C ALA A 127 -6.50 7.99 -22.20
N GLU A 128 -7.32 8.54 -21.32
CA GLU A 128 -7.29 8.20 -19.88
C GLU A 128 -7.61 6.73 -19.61
N GLN A 129 -8.57 6.14 -20.37
CA GLN A 129 -8.90 4.72 -20.24
C GLN A 129 -7.77 3.82 -20.71
N ARG A 130 -7.08 4.20 -21.79
CA ARG A 130 -5.89 3.49 -22.28
C ARG A 130 -4.74 3.59 -21.28
N ASP A 131 -4.55 4.77 -20.67
CA ASP A 131 -3.55 4.99 -19.64
C ASP A 131 -3.81 4.13 -18.40
N PHE A 132 -5.08 4.06 -17.96
CA PHE A 132 -5.46 3.18 -16.86
C PHE A 132 -5.22 1.71 -17.21
N ALA A 133 -5.65 1.28 -18.41
CA ALA A 133 -5.46 -0.10 -18.86
C ALA A 133 -3.97 -0.47 -18.94
N ALA A 134 -3.11 0.45 -19.42
CA ALA A 134 -1.67 0.23 -19.44
C ALA A 134 -1.09 0.10 -18.01
N ALA A 135 -1.48 0.98 -17.09
CA ALA A 135 -1.07 0.91 -15.69
C ALA A 135 -1.56 -0.40 -15.03
N TRP A 136 -2.82 -0.78 -15.23
CA TRP A 136 -3.40 -2.00 -14.66
C TRP A 136 -2.72 -3.26 -15.22
N ARG A 137 -2.43 -3.33 -16.52
CA ARG A 137 -1.75 -4.47 -17.16
C ARG A 137 -0.32 -4.64 -16.69
N SER A 138 0.39 -3.55 -16.38
CA SER A 138 1.77 -3.61 -15.89
C SER A 138 1.89 -4.14 -14.46
N GLN A 139 0.82 -4.05 -13.65
CA GLN A 139 0.82 -4.45 -12.26
C GLN A 139 0.82 -5.97 -12.07
N PRO A 140 1.65 -6.54 -11.17
CA PRO A 140 1.48 -7.91 -10.69
C PRO A 140 0.17 -8.05 -9.94
N LYS A 141 -0.53 -9.15 -10.18
CA LYS A 141 -1.84 -9.42 -9.57
C LYS A 141 -1.86 -10.78 -8.90
N TRP A 142 -2.47 -10.86 -7.72
CA TRP A 142 -2.76 -12.11 -7.03
C TRP A 142 -4.28 -12.24 -6.91
N VAL A 143 -4.82 -13.29 -7.48
CA VAL A 143 -6.28 -13.48 -7.56
C VAL A 143 -6.69 -14.59 -6.61
N VAL A 144 -7.39 -14.22 -5.56
CA VAL A 144 -7.85 -15.15 -4.52
C VAL A 144 -9.15 -15.82 -4.98
N SER A 145 -9.06 -17.10 -5.32
CA SER A 145 -10.21 -17.87 -5.75
C SER A 145 -9.97 -19.38 -5.71
N ARG A 146 -10.93 -20.14 -5.17
CA ARG A 146 -10.97 -21.60 -5.27
C ARG A 146 -11.74 -22.11 -6.49
N SER A 147 -12.49 -21.25 -7.16
CA SER A 147 -13.37 -21.64 -8.27
C SER A 147 -12.82 -21.29 -9.65
N LEU A 148 -11.97 -20.28 -9.78
CA LEU A 148 -11.31 -19.98 -11.04
C LEU A 148 -10.32 -21.09 -11.39
N LYS A 149 -10.25 -21.42 -12.68
CA LYS A 149 -9.31 -22.42 -13.22
C LYS A 149 -8.06 -21.78 -13.79
N SER A 150 -8.17 -20.52 -14.24
CA SER A 150 -7.07 -19.75 -14.81
C SER A 150 -7.29 -18.26 -14.60
N VAL A 151 -6.20 -17.50 -14.69
CA VAL A 151 -6.17 -16.05 -14.66
C VAL A 151 -5.47 -15.52 -15.90
N GLY A 152 -5.60 -14.23 -16.17
CA GLY A 152 -5.00 -13.56 -17.32
C GLY A 152 -3.50 -13.29 -17.16
N PRO A 153 -2.92 -12.52 -18.07
CA PRO A 153 -1.51 -12.18 -18.03
C PRO A 153 -1.18 -11.38 -16.76
N ASN A 154 0.07 -11.52 -16.31
CA ASN A 154 0.60 -10.85 -15.11
C ASN A 154 -0.27 -11.06 -13.85
N ALA A 155 -0.94 -12.21 -13.75
CA ALA A 155 -1.76 -12.59 -12.62
C ALA A 155 -1.42 -13.99 -12.12
N THR A 156 -1.44 -14.18 -10.80
CA THR A 156 -1.20 -15.44 -10.11
C THR A 156 -2.46 -15.87 -9.38
N LEU A 157 -2.93 -17.10 -9.61
CA LEU A 157 -4.07 -17.65 -8.88
C LEU A 157 -3.63 -18.11 -7.48
N VAL A 158 -4.34 -17.63 -6.45
CA VAL A 158 -4.17 -18.02 -5.06
C VAL A 158 -5.41 -18.80 -4.63
N ALA A 159 -5.30 -20.11 -4.58
CA ALA A 159 -6.43 -20.99 -4.23
C ALA A 159 -6.50 -21.28 -2.72
N ASP A 160 -5.36 -21.37 -2.07
CA ASP A 160 -5.23 -21.79 -0.68
C ASP A 160 -4.24 -20.89 0.07
N ASP A 161 -4.24 -20.99 1.39
CA ASP A 161 -3.32 -20.33 2.32
C ASP A 161 -3.06 -18.84 2.04
N ILE A 162 -4.15 -18.10 1.88
CA ILE A 162 -4.08 -16.66 1.59
C ILE A 162 -3.23 -15.90 2.64
N GLU A 163 -3.30 -16.32 3.91
CA GLU A 163 -2.55 -15.64 4.97
C GLU A 163 -1.04 -15.75 4.73
N ALA A 164 -0.52 -16.95 4.47
CA ALA A 164 0.91 -17.15 4.19
C ALA A 164 1.33 -16.39 2.93
N VAL A 165 0.51 -16.41 1.86
CA VAL A 165 0.81 -15.66 0.64
C VAL A 165 0.91 -14.16 0.92
N ILE A 166 -0.06 -13.56 1.61
CA ILE A 166 -0.05 -12.12 1.90
C ILE A 166 1.12 -11.74 2.81
N ARG A 167 1.42 -12.55 3.84
CA ARG A 167 2.59 -12.31 4.70
C ARG A 167 3.90 -12.39 3.92
N GLY A 168 4.00 -13.33 2.98
CA GLY A 168 5.14 -13.45 2.06
C GLY A 168 5.29 -12.20 1.20
N LEU A 169 4.22 -11.77 0.52
CA LEU A 169 4.22 -10.56 -0.31
C LEU A 169 4.63 -9.32 0.48
N LYS A 170 4.08 -9.14 1.68
CA LYS A 170 4.47 -8.02 2.57
C LYS A 170 5.95 -8.06 2.94
N ALA A 171 6.52 -9.23 3.14
CA ALA A 171 7.93 -9.38 3.53
C ALA A 171 8.91 -9.19 2.36
N GLU A 172 8.50 -9.53 1.15
CA GLU A 172 9.35 -9.53 -0.04
C GLU A 172 9.29 -8.22 -0.84
N LEU A 173 8.13 -7.56 -0.83
CA LEU A 173 7.88 -6.38 -1.62
C LEU A 173 8.07 -5.08 -0.82
N VAL A 174 8.24 -3.97 -1.56
CA VAL A 174 8.38 -2.61 -1.02
C VAL A 174 7.30 -1.73 -1.64
N GLY A 175 6.66 -0.88 -0.84
CA GLY A 175 5.63 0.04 -1.33
C GLY A 175 4.23 -0.39 -0.92
N GLU A 176 3.26 -0.18 -1.78
CA GLU A 176 1.85 -0.46 -1.48
C GLU A 176 1.32 -1.62 -2.33
N ILE A 177 0.58 -2.51 -1.69
CA ILE A 177 -0.20 -3.58 -2.33
C ILE A 177 -1.67 -3.25 -2.13
N ASP A 178 -2.40 -3.05 -3.22
CA ASP A 178 -3.84 -2.80 -3.16
C ASP A 178 -4.64 -4.07 -2.89
N VAL A 179 -5.70 -3.96 -2.10
CA VAL A 179 -6.69 -5.02 -1.88
C VAL A 179 -7.99 -4.63 -2.56
N ALA A 180 -8.41 -5.39 -3.54
CA ALA A 180 -9.61 -5.11 -4.31
C ALA A 180 -10.76 -6.10 -4.01
N GLY A 181 -11.80 -5.56 -3.42
CA GLY A 181 -13.05 -6.25 -3.12
C GLY A 181 -13.35 -6.39 -1.63
N PRO A 182 -14.59 -6.02 -1.20
CA PRO A 182 -14.96 -5.96 0.23
C PRO A 182 -15.01 -7.33 0.91
N ASP A 183 -15.37 -8.40 0.20
CA ASP A 183 -15.40 -9.75 0.76
C ASP A 183 -13.97 -10.25 1.08
N LEU A 184 -13.01 -9.95 0.21
CA LEU A 184 -11.60 -10.24 0.44
C LEU A 184 -11.05 -9.41 1.60
N ALA A 185 -11.31 -8.09 1.56
CA ALA A 185 -10.87 -7.17 2.60
C ALA A 185 -11.39 -7.57 3.99
N ARG A 186 -12.63 -8.07 4.07
CA ARG A 186 -13.17 -8.62 5.32
C ARG A 186 -12.26 -9.70 5.89
N ASN A 187 -11.93 -10.71 5.09
CA ASN A 187 -11.10 -11.84 5.55
C ASN A 187 -9.70 -11.36 5.97
N LEU A 188 -9.10 -10.44 5.22
CA LEU A 188 -7.78 -9.89 5.55
C LEU A 188 -7.80 -8.95 6.77
N THR A 189 -8.94 -8.29 7.03
CA THR A 189 -9.16 -7.50 8.26
C THR A 189 -9.26 -8.42 9.47
N ASP A 190 -10.00 -9.54 9.38
CA ASP A 190 -10.11 -10.55 10.45
C ASP A 190 -8.73 -11.13 10.82
N LEU A 191 -7.84 -11.26 9.83
CA LEU A 191 -6.46 -11.73 10.01
C LEU A 191 -5.50 -10.63 10.49
N GLY A 192 -5.96 -9.37 10.63
CA GLY A 192 -5.11 -8.23 11.01
C GLY A 192 -4.02 -7.91 9.99
N LEU A 193 -4.26 -8.17 8.70
CA LEU A 193 -3.26 -8.00 7.64
C LEU A 193 -3.34 -6.66 6.92
N ILE A 194 -4.49 -5.95 6.99
CA ILE A 194 -4.65 -4.64 6.36
C ILE A 194 -4.01 -3.56 7.22
N ASP A 195 -3.10 -2.81 6.63
CA ASP A 195 -2.37 -1.72 7.28
C ASP A 195 -3.07 -0.36 7.15
N GLU A 196 -3.88 -0.18 6.10
CA GLU A 196 -4.51 1.10 5.81
C GLU A 196 -5.85 0.91 5.08
N TYR A 197 -6.84 1.74 5.43
CA TYR A 197 -8.15 1.79 4.79
C TYR A 197 -8.36 3.17 4.16
N ARG A 198 -8.69 3.22 2.86
CA ARG A 198 -8.98 4.45 2.11
C ARG A 198 -10.42 4.46 1.64
N LEU A 199 -11.23 5.32 2.22
CA LEU A 199 -12.64 5.49 1.87
C LEU A 199 -12.76 6.69 0.93
N TYR A 200 -13.16 6.46 -0.31
CA TYR A 200 -13.47 7.52 -1.27
C TYR A 200 -14.97 7.80 -1.22
N LEU A 201 -15.36 8.77 -0.39
CA LEU A 201 -16.75 9.13 -0.16
C LEU A 201 -17.30 9.95 -1.31
N HIS A 202 -18.28 9.40 -2.01
CA HIS A 202 -19.03 10.09 -3.06
C HIS A 202 -20.29 10.71 -2.49
N PRO A 203 -20.75 11.87 -3.03
CA PRO A 203 -21.95 12.57 -2.55
C PRO A 203 -23.24 11.90 -3.06
N VAL A 204 -23.35 10.59 -2.86
CA VAL A 204 -24.51 9.77 -3.25
C VAL A 204 -24.96 8.91 -2.09
N VAL A 205 -26.27 8.58 -2.09
CA VAL A 205 -26.89 7.64 -1.15
C VAL A 205 -27.48 6.50 -1.96
N LEU A 206 -27.07 5.28 -1.69
CA LEU A 206 -27.50 4.10 -2.43
C LEU A 206 -28.66 3.35 -1.74
N GLY A 207 -28.75 3.42 -0.42
CA GLY A 207 -29.77 2.74 0.37
C GLY A 207 -29.62 1.22 0.44
N ARG A 208 -28.75 0.65 -0.38
CA ARG A 208 -28.49 -0.81 -0.46
C ARG A 208 -27.16 -1.10 -1.16
N GLY A 209 -26.65 -2.30 -0.98
CA GLY A 209 -25.44 -2.77 -1.64
C GLY A 209 -24.53 -3.55 -0.70
N LYS A 210 -23.30 -3.72 -1.08
CA LYS A 210 -22.29 -4.29 -0.19
C LYS A 210 -21.71 -3.18 0.70
N PRO A 211 -21.67 -3.39 2.03
CA PRO A 211 -21.01 -2.41 2.90
C PRO A 211 -19.48 -2.45 2.69
N PHE A 212 -18.83 -1.31 2.86
CA PHE A 212 -17.37 -1.22 2.86
C PHE A 212 -16.77 -2.14 3.92
N PHE A 213 -17.26 -2.06 5.17
CA PHE A 213 -16.93 -2.97 6.25
C PHE A 213 -17.98 -4.10 6.35
N ALA A 214 -17.74 -5.20 5.67
CA ALA A 214 -18.70 -6.31 5.55
C ALA A 214 -18.59 -7.36 6.69
N GLY A 215 -18.37 -6.91 7.93
CA GLY A 215 -18.30 -7.80 9.11
C GLY A 215 -17.40 -7.28 10.22
N PRO A 216 -16.06 -7.34 10.10
CA PRO A 216 -15.15 -6.88 11.15
C PRO A 216 -15.34 -5.40 11.47
N ARG A 217 -15.12 -5.08 12.74
CA ARG A 217 -15.19 -3.69 13.24
C ARG A 217 -13.86 -3.32 13.89
N PRO A 218 -12.78 -3.19 13.09
CA PRO A 218 -11.49 -2.86 13.66
C PRO A 218 -11.55 -1.47 14.28
N PRO A 219 -10.89 -1.24 15.43
CA PRO A 219 -10.67 0.11 15.91
C PRO A 219 -9.78 0.85 14.90
N LEU A 220 -10.18 2.05 14.51
CA LEU A 220 -9.53 2.82 13.47
C LEU A 220 -9.16 4.21 13.96
N ARG A 221 -8.01 4.71 13.52
CA ARG A 221 -7.55 6.08 13.74
C ARG A 221 -7.42 6.79 12.40
N LEU A 222 -8.08 7.94 12.26
CA LEU A 222 -7.94 8.80 11.08
C LEU A 222 -6.53 9.39 11.02
N VAL A 223 -5.89 9.29 9.86
CA VAL A 223 -4.54 9.81 9.62
C VAL A 223 -4.47 10.87 8.53
N ALA A 224 -5.43 10.88 7.60
CA ALA A 224 -5.55 11.91 6.57
C ALA A 224 -6.99 12.06 6.08
N SER A 225 -7.29 13.27 5.56
CA SER A 225 -8.52 13.57 4.83
C SER A 225 -8.20 14.52 3.69
N ASP A 226 -8.57 14.16 2.47
CA ASP A 226 -8.24 14.92 1.27
C ASP A 226 -9.47 15.08 0.38
N LEU A 227 -9.65 16.26 -0.20
CA LEU A 227 -10.63 16.49 -1.26
C LEU A 227 -10.00 16.11 -2.60
N ILE A 228 -10.67 15.25 -3.37
CA ILE A 228 -10.21 14.82 -4.70
C ILE A 228 -11.23 15.32 -5.74
N GLY A 229 -10.77 16.23 -6.59
CA GLY A 229 -11.69 16.93 -7.48
C GLY A 229 -12.58 17.91 -6.70
N GLU A 230 -13.88 17.95 -7.03
CA GLU A 230 -14.81 18.93 -6.47
C GLU A 230 -15.62 18.40 -5.28
N ASP A 231 -15.86 17.08 -5.22
CA ASP A 231 -16.89 16.52 -4.35
C ASP A 231 -16.56 15.14 -3.73
N VAL A 232 -15.42 14.53 -4.02
CA VAL A 232 -15.03 13.25 -3.43
C VAL A 232 -14.04 13.46 -2.30
N ILE A 233 -14.36 12.98 -1.10
CA ILE A 233 -13.46 13.03 0.05
C ILE A 233 -12.81 11.68 0.24
N ARG A 234 -11.46 11.65 0.23
CA ARG A 234 -10.71 10.48 0.67
C ARG A 234 -10.44 10.58 2.16
N LEU A 235 -10.91 9.61 2.93
CA LEU A 235 -10.54 9.42 4.32
C LEU A 235 -9.56 8.25 4.42
N THR A 236 -8.43 8.48 5.09
CA THR A 236 -7.41 7.46 5.31
C THR A 236 -7.35 7.10 6.78
N TYR A 237 -7.54 5.83 7.08
CA TYR A 237 -7.50 5.26 8.42
C TYR A 237 -6.43 4.18 8.54
N VAL A 238 -5.88 4.04 9.74
CA VAL A 238 -5.02 2.91 10.11
C VAL A 238 -5.63 2.19 11.32
N PRO A 239 -5.37 0.90 11.52
CA PRO A 239 -5.69 0.22 12.78
C PRO A 239 -5.16 1.01 13.98
N ALA A 240 -5.96 1.12 15.05
CA ALA A 240 -5.63 1.87 16.27
C ALA A 240 -4.85 1.02 17.25
#